data_3e6d9a98d81944aa3bef5f66951a1962
#
_entry.id   3e6d9a98d81944aa3bef5f66951a1962
#
_cell.length_a   1.000
_cell.length_b   1.000
_cell.length_c   1.000
_cell.angle_alpha   90.00
_cell.angle_beta   90.00
_cell.angle_gamma   90.00
#
_symmetry.space_group_name_H-M   'P 1'
#
loop_
_entity.id
_entity.type
_entity.pdbx_description
1 polymer ?
#
loop_
_entity_poly.entity_id
_entity_poly.type
_entity_poly.pdbx_seq_one_letter_code
_entity_poly.pdbx_strand_id
1 'polypeptide(L)'
;MTVVGDLKTRQKEVGFQVLVGAAQKLHPSLDAGAVGAILAFACPAPTACYEIYAAWKEGDGDLARLKQERIAKAAQRVVGDLGVPGVKYGMDFNGYYGGPSRVPFLPLTGDVKAEIERLLADVRN
;
A
#
# COMPACT_ATOMS: atom_id res chain seq x y z
N MET A 1 -5.04 -3.99 15.64
CA MET A 1 -3.59 -3.73 15.75
C MET A 1 -3.25 -3.16 17.11
N THR A 2 -3.16 -4.04 18.07
CA THR A 2 -2.87 -3.66 19.48
C THR A 2 -1.45 -3.13 19.67
N VAL A 3 -0.51 -3.55 18.81
CA VAL A 3 0.89 -3.13 18.92
C VAL A 3 1.08 -1.67 18.50
N VAL A 4 0.29 -1.19 17.54
CA VAL A 4 0.43 0.18 16.99
C VAL A 4 -0.18 1.24 17.92
N GLY A 5 -1.19 0.87 18.72
CA GLY A 5 -1.87 1.82 19.59
C GLY A 5 -1.00 2.49 20.64
N ASP A 6 0.15 1.89 20.96
CA ASP A 6 1.07 2.40 21.97
C ASP A 6 2.35 3.04 21.36
N LEU A 7 2.39 3.19 20.06
CA LEU A 7 3.61 3.62 19.35
C LEU A 7 4.07 5.02 19.72
N LYS A 8 3.14 5.96 19.93
CA LYS A 8 3.52 7.35 20.26
C LYS A 8 4.33 7.42 21.53
N THR A 9 3.88 6.71 22.56
CA THR A 9 4.60 6.66 23.84
C THR A 9 5.92 5.94 23.70
N ARG A 10 5.92 4.77 23.06
CA ARG A 10 7.12 3.96 22.91
C ARG A 10 8.19 4.62 22.06
N GLN A 11 7.81 5.26 20.98
CA GLN A 11 8.76 6.00 20.14
C GLN A 11 9.48 7.09 20.93
N LYS A 12 8.71 7.81 21.76
CA LYS A 12 9.28 8.87 22.59
C LYS A 12 10.23 8.33 23.67
N GLU A 13 9.86 7.22 24.31
CA GLU A 13 10.66 6.61 25.37
C GLU A 13 11.96 5.99 24.86
N VAL A 14 11.92 5.34 23.70
CA VAL A 14 13.04 4.54 23.19
C VAL A 14 13.84 5.27 22.13
N GLY A 15 13.30 6.34 21.57
CA GLY A 15 14.01 7.16 20.59
C GLY A 15 14.05 6.57 19.17
N PHE A 16 13.05 5.75 18.79
CA PHE A 16 12.92 5.25 17.41
C PHE A 16 11.61 5.71 16.78
N GLN A 17 11.52 5.59 15.46
CA GLN A 17 10.31 5.88 14.70
C GLN A 17 9.81 4.62 14.02
N VAL A 18 8.49 4.52 13.85
CA VAL A 18 7.87 3.35 13.22
C VAL A 18 7.33 3.72 11.84
N LEU A 19 7.66 2.89 10.86
CA LEU A 19 7.14 2.97 9.50
C LEU A 19 6.23 1.76 9.26
N VAL A 20 5.05 1.98 8.67
CA VAL A 20 4.15 0.88 8.34
C VAL A 20 4.54 0.25 7.01
N GLY A 21 4.39 -1.07 6.91
CA GLY A 21 4.76 -1.82 5.70
C GLY A 21 3.59 -2.31 4.86
N ALA A 22 2.35 -2.00 5.23
CA ALA A 22 1.15 -2.48 4.53
C ALA A 22 0.26 -1.32 4.11
N ALA A 23 0.06 -1.17 2.80
CA ALA A 23 -0.75 -0.08 2.26
C ALA A 23 -2.20 -0.12 2.74
N GLN A 24 -2.76 -1.32 2.91
CA GLN A 24 -4.13 -1.48 3.40
C GLN A 24 -4.32 -1.03 4.84
N LYS A 25 -3.24 -0.73 5.55
CA LYS A 25 -3.27 -0.25 6.94
C LYS A 25 -2.58 1.09 7.12
N LEU A 26 -2.34 1.83 6.04
CA LEU A 26 -1.59 3.08 6.08
C LEU A 26 -2.24 4.12 7.00
N HIS A 27 -3.50 4.46 6.74
CA HIS A 27 -4.19 5.48 7.51
C HIS A 27 -4.32 5.13 9.00
N PRO A 28 -4.85 3.95 9.38
CA PRO A 28 -4.93 3.61 10.80
C PRO A 28 -3.58 3.55 11.50
N SER A 29 -2.51 3.17 10.79
CA SER A 29 -1.17 3.16 11.36
C SER A 29 -0.64 4.56 11.63
N LEU A 30 -0.89 5.50 10.70
CA LEU A 30 -0.52 6.90 10.90
C LEU A 30 -1.27 7.51 12.09
N ASP A 31 -2.58 7.23 12.21
CA ASP A 31 -3.37 7.70 13.36
C ASP A 31 -2.85 7.13 14.68
N ALA A 32 -2.37 5.90 14.67
CA ALA A 32 -1.83 5.26 15.88
C ALA A 32 -0.43 5.74 16.25
N GLY A 33 0.26 6.47 15.37
CA GLY A 33 1.55 7.07 15.69
C GLY A 33 2.70 6.72 14.76
N ALA A 34 2.49 5.90 13.74
CA ALA A 34 3.52 5.70 12.72
C ALA A 34 3.80 7.02 12.00
N VAL A 35 5.05 7.24 11.60
CA VAL A 35 5.49 8.53 11.03
C VAL A 35 5.58 8.50 9.50
N GLY A 36 5.42 7.33 8.89
CA GLY A 36 5.48 7.16 7.46
C GLY A 36 5.30 5.69 7.09
N ALA A 37 5.70 5.35 5.86
CA ALA A 37 5.48 4.00 5.34
C ALA A 37 6.51 3.64 4.26
N ILE A 38 6.78 2.35 4.12
CA ILE A 38 7.53 1.80 2.99
C ILE A 38 6.64 0.70 2.41
N LEU A 39 6.00 0.98 1.28
CA LEU A 39 4.88 0.19 0.77
C LEU A 39 5.19 -0.45 -0.58
N ALA A 40 5.06 -1.76 -0.67
CA ALA A 40 5.15 -2.45 -1.96
C ALA A 40 4.05 -2.00 -2.92
N PHE A 41 2.85 -1.72 -2.41
CA PHE A 41 1.75 -1.23 -3.24
C PHE A 41 2.01 0.16 -3.84
N ALA A 42 2.90 0.93 -3.25
CA ALA A 42 3.30 2.22 -3.83
C ALA A 42 4.09 2.07 -5.14
N CYS A 43 4.62 0.89 -5.43
CA CYS A 43 5.28 0.65 -6.72
C CYS A 43 4.27 0.71 -7.88
N PRO A 44 3.14 -0.03 -7.87
CA PRO A 44 2.14 0.10 -8.92
C PRO A 44 1.19 1.28 -8.77
N ALA A 45 1.04 1.85 -7.57
CA ALA A 45 0.07 2.92 -7.31
C ALA A 45 0.64 3.98 -6.37
N PRO A 46 1.71 4.68 -6.78
CA PRO A 46 2.38 5.65 -5.89
C PRO A 46 1.50 6.83 -5.52
N THR A 47 0.75 7.38 -6.46
CA THR A 47 -0.10 8.54 -6.21
C THR A 47 -1.22 8.21 -5.22
N ALA A 48 -1.86 7.06 -5.38
CA ALA A 48 -2.93 6.64 -4.48
C ALA A 48 -2.44 6.50 -3.03
N CYS A 49 -1.26 5.95 -2.83
CA CYS A 49 -0.65 5.85 -1.50
C CYS A 49 -0.26 7.21 -0.94
N TYR A 50 0.36 8.06 -1.75
CA TYR A 50 0.77 9.40 -1.33
C TYR A 50 -0.44 10.25 -0.92
N GLU A 51 -1.54 10.16 -1.63
CA GLU A 51 -2.74 10.93 -1.33
C GLU A 51 -3.31 10.61 0.05
N ILE A 52 -3.20 9.37 0.52
CA ILE A 52 -3.62 8.98 1.87
C ILE A 52 -2.75 9.71 2.90
N TYR A 53 -1.44 9.67 2.70
CA TYR A 53 -0.49 10.34 3.58
C TYR A 53 -0.72 11.85 3.59
N ALA A 54 -0.90 12.45 2.42
CA ALA A 54 -1.12 13.89 2.30
C ALA A 54 -2.39 14.34 3.01
N ALA A 55 -3.50 13.60 2.83
CA ALA A 55 -4.76 13.92 3.50
C ALA A 55 -4.62 13.81 5.02
N TRP A 56 -3.95 12.76 5.50
CA TRP A 56 -3.68 12.61 6.93
C TRP A 56 -2.80 13.76 7.46
N LYS A 57 -1.76 14.12 6.73
CA LYS A 57 -0.81 15.18 7.12
C LYS A 57 -1.50 16.54 7.22
N GLU A 58 -2.48 16.81 6.35
CA GLU A 58 -3.27 18.04 6.37
C GLU A 58 -4.36 18.03 7.45
N GLY A 59 -4.54 16.94 8.15
CA GLY A 59 -5.55 16.81 9.19
C GLY A 59 -6.95 16.45 8.68
N ASP A 60 -7.08 16.07 7.41
CA ASP A 60 -8.36 15.66 6.83
C ASP A 60 -8.55 14.14 6.98
N GLY A 61 -8.93 13.73 8.18
CA GLY A 61 -9.11 12.31 8.51
C GLY A 61 -10.20 11.63 7.72
N ASP A 62 -11.27 12.34 7.37
CA ASP A 62 -12.37 11.77 6.57
C ASP A 62 -11.91 11.47 5.15
N LEU A 63 -11.17 12.39 4.53
CA LEU A 63 -10.62 12.18 3.21
C LEU A 63 -9.58 11.06 3.21
N ALA A 64 -8.72 11.03 4.21
CA ALA A 64 -7.72 9.96 4.36
C ALA A 64 -8.38 8.59 4.46
N ARG A 65 -9.47 8.48 5.23
CA ARG A 65 -10.22 7.24 5.37
C ARG A 65 -10.86 6.81 4.05
N LEU A 66 -11.47 7.72 3.31
CA LEU A 66 -12.07 7.43 2.01
C LEU A 66 -11.03 6.91 1.02
N LYS A 67 -9.88 7.57 0.96
CA LYS A 67 -8.78 7.15 0.07
C LYS A 67 -8.20 5.80 0.50
N GLN A 68 -8.12 5.54 1.80
CA GLN A 68 -7.68 4.25 2.33
C GLN A 68 -8.64 3.12 1.93
N GLU A 69 -9.95 3.34 2.08
CA GLU A 69 -10.96 2.35 1.71
C GLU A 69 -10.92 2.04 0.21
N ARG A 70 -10.65 3.06 -0.61
CA ARG A 70 -10.56 2.91 -2.06
C ARG A 70 -9.47 1.94 -2.50
N ILE A 71 -8.34 1.90 -1.81
CA ILE A 71 -7.20 1.06 -2.21
C ILE A 71 -7.09 -0.26 -1.44
N ALA A 72 -7.81 -0.41 -0.33
CA ALA A 72 -7.58 -1.52 0.59
C ALA A 72 -7.71 -2.90 -0.08
N LYS A 73 -8.75 -3.09 -0.89
CA LYS A 73 -8.99 -4.35 -1.58
C LYS A 73 -7.91 -4.63 -2.62
N ALA A 74 -7.55 -3.62 -3.41
CA ALA A 74 -6.51 -3.75 -4.43
C ALA A 74 -5.15 -4.05 -3.78
N ALA A 75 -4.80 -3.34 -2.73
CA ALA A 75 -3.54 -3.55 -2.02
C ALA A 75 -3.46 -4.96 -1.42
N GLN A 76 -4.55 -5.43 -0.82
CA GLN A 76 -4.58 -6.78 -0.25
C GLN A 76 -4.39 -7.85 -1.33
N ARG A 77 -5.10 -7.74 -2.44
CA ARG A 77 -5.03 -8.75 -3.49
C ARG A 77 -3.72 -8.70 -4.26
N VAL A 78 -3.32 -7.51 -4.72
CA VAL A 78 -2.13 -7.34 -5.57
C VAL A 78 -0.85 -7.65 -4.80
N VAL A 79 -0.73 -7.17 -3.56
CA VAL A 79 0.48 -7.34 -2.76
C VAL A 79 0.35 -8.48 -1.77
N GLY A 80 -0.70 -8.47 -0.97
CA GLY A 80 -0.86 -9.44 0.12
C GLY A 80 -1.01 -10.88 -0.38
N ASP A 81 -1.87 -11.07 -1.38
CA ASP A 81 -2.17 -12.41 -1.89
C ASP A 81 -1.21 -12.84 -3.01
N LEU A 82 -0.93 -11.94 -3.96
CA LEU A 82 -0.13 -12.28 -5.14
C LEU A 82 1.36 -12.00 -5.00
N GLY A 83 1.76 -11.14 -4.06
CA GLY A 83 3.16 -10.86 -3.79
C GLY A 83 3.90 -10.17 -4.94
N VAL A 84 5.18 -10.48 -5.08
CA VAL A 84 6.08 -9.85 -6.06
C VAL A 84 5.54 -9.88 -7.50
N PRO A 85 5.02 -11.02 -8.02
CA PRO A 85 4.47 -11.02 -9.37
C PRO A 85 3.31 -10.04 -9.56
N GLY A 86 2.44 -9.90 -8.55
CA GLY A 86 1.34 -8.95 -8.59
C GLY A 86 1.81 -7.52 -8.64
N VAL A 87 2.78 -7.16 -7.81
CA VAL A 87 3.38 -5.82 -7.78
C VAL A 87 4.00 -5.49 -9.15
N LYS A 88 4.78 -6.41 -9.70
CA LYS A 88 5.46 -6.19 -10.98
C LYS A 88 4.48 -6.00 -12.14
N TYR A 89 3.45 -6.82 -12.20
CA TYR A 89 2.43 -6.66 -13.24
C TYR A 89 1.63 -5.38 -13.05
N GLY A 90 1.32 -5.02 -11.82
CA GLY A 90 0.66 -3.74 -11.53
C GLY A 90 1.46 -2.54 -12.02
N MET A 91 2.79 -2.61 -11.90
CA MET A 91 3.67 -1.58 -12.46
C MET A 91 3.59 -1.51 -13.97
N ASP A 92 3.62 -2.66 -14.66
CA ASP A 92 3.47 -2.71 -16.11
C ASP A 92 2.13 -2.10 -16.54
N PHE A 93 1.05 -2.44 -15.85
CA PHE A 93 -0.27 -1.92 -16.16
C PHE A 93 -0.35 -0.39 -15.99
N ASN A 94 0.35 0.15 -15.00
CA ASN A 94 0.34 1.61 -14.75
C ASN A 94 1.38 2.36 -15.59
N GLY A 95 2.02 1.71 -16.55
CA GLY A 95 2.96 2.36 -17.46
C GLY A 95 4.40 2.39 -16.97
N TYR A 96 4.71 1.72 -15.87
CA TYR A 96 6.08 1.53 -15.39
C TYR A 96 6.63 0.21 -15.92
N TYR A 97 7.84 -0.14 -15.52
CA TYR A 97 8.45 -1.42 -15.90
C TYR A 97 8.62 -2.28 -14.64
N GLY A 98 7.81 -3.36 -14.56
CA GLY A 98 7.93 -4.33 -13.47
C GLY A 98 8.95 -5.41 -13.75
N GLY A 99 8.95 -5.91 -14.98
CA GLY A 99 9.83 -6.99 -15.41
C GLY A 99 9.38 -8.37 -14.93
N PRO A 100 10.15 -9.42 -15.28
CA PRO A 100 9.85 -10.78 -14.84
C PRO A 100 10.24 -11.00 -13.39
N SER A 101 9.52 -11.89 -12.71
CA SER A 101 9.87 -12.30 -11.36
C SER A 101 10.96 -13.37 -11.39
N ARG A 102 11.76 -13.40 -10.33
CA ARG A 102 12.77 -14.45 -10.15
C ARG A 102 12.12 -15.74 -9.62
N VAL A 103 12.73 -16.88 -9.92
CA VAL A 103 12.32 -18.14 -9.32
C VAL A 103 12.42 -18.05 -7.78
N PRO A 104 11.55 -18.69 -7.00
CA PRO A 104 10.54 -19.67 -7.39
C PRO A 104 9.18 -19.10 -7.81
N PHE A 105 9.06 -17.78 -8.02
CA PHE A 105 7.80 -17.19 -8.43
C PHE A 105 7.44 -17.62 -9.86
N LEU A 106 6.19 -18.03 -10.05
CA LEU A 106 5.67 -18.41 -11.36
C LEU A 106 5.04 -17.19 -12.05
N PRO A 107 5.03 -17.15 -13.39
CA PRO A 107 4.31 -16.10 -14.11
C PRO A 107 2.83 -16.11 -13.78
N LEU A 108 2.19 -14.93 -13.78
CA LEU A 108 0.76 -14.81 -13.56
C LEU A 108 -0.01 -15.34 -14.77
N THR A 109 -1.17 -15.95 -14.51
CA THR A 109 -2.10 -16.37 -15.57
C THR A 109 -2.83 -15.16 -16.14
N GLY A 110 -3.41 -15.32 -17.34
CA GLY A 110 -4.19 -14.27 -17.97
C GLY A 110 -5.39 -13.79 -17.13
N ASP A 111 -6.05 -14.72 -16.45
CA ASP A 111 -7.19 -14.40 -15.57
C ASP A 111 -6.77 -13.51 -14.40
N VAL A 112 -5.63 -13.83 -13.78
CA VAL A 112 -5.10 -13.04 -12.65
C VAL A 112 -4.65 -11.67 -13.13
N LYS A 113 -4.02 -11.58 -14.30
CA LYS A 113 -3.64 -10.30 -14.90
C LYS A 113 -4.87 -9.42 -15.13
N ALA A 114 -5.95 -9.98 -15.67
CA ALA A 114 -7.19 -9.25 -15.88
C ALA A 114 -7.81 -8.77 -14.56
N GLU A 115 -7.72 -9.57 -13.52
CA GLU A 115 -8.16 -9.18 -12.18
C GLU A 115 -7.38 -7.98 -11.66
N ILE A 116 -6.06 -8.00 -11.79
CA ILE A 116 -5.20 -6.88 -11.38
C ILE A 116 -5.58 -5.60 -12.14
N GLU A 117 -5.80 -5.71 -13.44
CA GLU A 117 -6.19 -4.55 -14.25
C GLU A 117 -7.51 -3.94 -13.76
N ARG A 118 -8.50 -4.76 -13.41
CA ARG A 118 -9.76 -4.28 -12.85
C ARG A 118 -9.57 -3.60 -11.50
N LEU A 119 -8.76 -4.19 -10.63
CA LEU A 119 -8.51 -3.64 -9.29
C LEU A 119 -7.75 -2.32 -9.34
N LEU A 120 -6.84 -2.15 -10.29
CA LEU A 120 -6.01 -0.95 -10.40
C LEU A 120 -6.60 0.13 -11.29
N ALA A 121 -7.68 -0.16 -12.03
CA ALA A 121 -8.25 0.80 -12.98
C ALA A 121 -8.58 2.16 -12.35
N ASP A 122 -9.12 2.15 -11.13
CA ASP A 122 -9.52 3.37 -10.42
C ASP A 122 -8.40 4.03 -9.63
N VAL A 123 -7.29 3.34 -9.42
CA VAL A 123 -6.22 3.83 -8.53
C VAL A 123 -4.89 4.02 -9.25
N ARG A 124 -4.83 3.71 -10.53
CA ARG A 124 -3.61 3.98 -11.33
C ARG A 124 -3.48 5.48 -11.60
N ASN A 125 -2.28 5.89 -11.79
CA ASN A 125 -1.97 7.29 -12.10
C ASN A 125 -2.50 7.72 -13.48
#